data_5f411890eb57d0a451ad1e2ab5ca10d2
#
_entry.id   5f411890eb57d0a451ad1e2ab5ca10d2
#
_cell.length_a   1.000
_cell.length_b   1.000
_cell.length_c   1.000
_cell.angle_alpha   90.00
_cell.angle_beta   90.00
_cell.angle_gamma   90.00
#
_symmetry.space_group_name_H-M   'P 1'
#
loop_
_entity.id
_entity.type
_entity.pdbx_description
1 polymer ?
#
loop_
_entity_poly.entity_id
_entity_poly.type
_entity_poly.pdbx_seq_one_letter_code
_entity_poly.pdbx_strand_id
1 'polypeptide(L)'
;MKNKTEIMKSVNGVASKTVMKLKKHSPEILVVAGIAGTVVSAVLACKATTKVAEILDETKGTLDTIHEGMETGAINGQEYTTEDGKKDTVVVYAQTGMKLAKLYAPAIILGTLSITSILASNNILRKRNVALGAAYAAIDKSFKEYRGRVIERFGEQVDTELKYGIKAKKFEEIEVDPETGKEKKVKKTVMVADPNLQSLSLIHISEPTRQAEI
;
A
#
# COMPACT_ATOMS: atom_id res chain seq x y z
N MET A 1 -4.07 -15.35 44.68
CA MET A 1 -5.12 -15.23 43.63
C MET A 1 -5.03 -13.84 43.00
N LYS A 2 -4.65 -13.72 41.74
CA LYS A 2 -4.62 -12.40 41.06
C LYS A 2 -6.05 -11.89 40.94
N ASN A 3 -6.31 -10.67 41.42
CA ASN A 3 -7.61 -10.02 41.40
C ASN A 3 -8.14 -9.93 39.97
N LYS A 4 -9.42 -10.24 39.76
CA LYS A 4 -10.13 -10.18 38.48
C LYS A 4 -9.89 -8.85 37.73
N THR A 5 -9.70 -7.78 38.49
CA THR A 5 -9.38 -6.41 37.98
C THR A 5 -7.98 -6.29 37.39
N GLU A 6 -6.98 -7.00 37.93
CA GLU A 6 -5.62 -6.99 37.40
C GLU A 6 -5.52 -7.82 36.10
N ILE A 7 -6.24 -8.93 36.03
CA ILE A 7 -6.35 -9.75 34.83
C ILE A 7 -7.01 -8.94 33.70
N MET A 8 -8.08 -8.22 34.01
CA MET A 8 -8.79 -7.37 33.04
C MET A 8 -7.93 -6.19 32.54
N LYS A 9 -7.16 -5.53 33.44
CA LYS A 9 -6.20 -4.50 33.06
C LYS A 9 -5.07 -5.05 32.18
N SER A 10 -4.55 -6.23 32.48
CA SER A 10 -3.54 -6.91 31.70
C SER A 10 -4.05 -7.28 30.31
N VAL A 11 -5.25 -7.86 30.20
CA VAL A 11 -5.89 -8.23 28.93
C VAL A 11 -6.16 -6.98 28.08
N ASN A 12 -6.69 -5.90 28.66
CA ASN A 12 -6.91 -4.64 27.95
C ASN A 12 -5.60 -3.99 27.52
N GLY A 13 -4.53 -4.08 28.30
CA GLY A 13 -3.21 -3.57 27.95
C GLY A 13 -2.56 -4.35 26.80
N VAL A 14 -2.72 -5.68 26.78
CA VAL A 14 -2.23 -6.53 25.67
C VAL A 14 -3.09 -6.31 24.43
N ALA A 15 -4.41 -6.25 24.57
CA ALA A 15 -5.32 -6.00 23.46
C ALA A 15 -5.04 -4.64 22.79
N SER A 16 -4.83 -3.57 23.58
CA SER A 16 -4.53 -2.24 23.01
C SER A 16 -3.18 -2.18 22.28
N LYS A 17 -2.15 -2.85 22.80
CA LYS A 17 -0.84 -2.97 22.13
C LYS A 17 -0.93 -3.78 20.83
N THR A 18 -1.70 -4.84 20.84
CA THR A 18 -1.94 -5.67 19.65
C THR A 18 -2.71 -4.91 18.58
N VAL A 19 -3.77 -4.18 18.97
CA VAL A 19 -4.54 -3.32 18.08
C VAL A 19 -3.68 -2.19 17.49
N MET A 20 -2.79 -1.59 18.28
CA MET A 20 -1.86 -0.57 17.75
C MET A 20 -0.85 -1.15 16.74
N LYS A 21 -0.31 -2.35 17.02
CA LYS A 21 0.57 -3.06 16.06
C LYS A 21 -0.19 -3.43 14.78
N LEU A 22 -1.41 -3.96 14.90
CA LEU A 22 -2.27 -4.24 13.74
C LEU A 22 -2.58 -2.96 12.94
N LYS A 23 -2.89 -1.84 13.61
CA LYS A 23 -3.10 -0.55 12.92
C LYS A 23 -1.86 -0.08 12.16
N LYS A 24 -0.66 -0.29 12.72
CA LYS A 24 0.60 0.10 12.09
C LYS A 24 0.85 -0.71 10.81
N HIS A 25 0.65 -2.03 10.86
CA HIS A 25 0.88 -2.95 9.74
C HIS A 25 -0.39 -3.29 8.95
N SER A 26 -1.51 -2.60 9.22
CA SER A 26 -2.78 -2.88 8.55
C SER A 26 -2.70 -2.86 7.02
N PRO A 27 -1.98 -1.93 6.35
CA PRO A 27 -1.92 -1.97 4.90
C PRO A 27 -1.15 -3.18 4.38
N GLU A 28 -0.07 -3.58 5.01
CA GLU A 28 0.71 -4.76 4.64
C GLU A 28 -0.12 -6.04 4.77
N ILE A 29 -0.83 -6.18 5.89
CA ILE A 29 -1.73 -7.32 6.16
C ILE A 29 -2.85 -7.37 5.11
N LEU A 30 -3.46 -6.23 4.78
CA LEU A 30 -4.53 -6.14 3.79
C LEU A 30 -4.06 -6.51 2.38
N VAL A 31 -2.84 -6.14 2.00
CA VAL A 31 -2.25 -6.54 0.70
C VAL A 31 -2.01 -8.04 0.67
N VAL A 32 -1.35 -8.59 1.69
CA VAL A 32 -1.05 -10.03 1.75
C VAL A 32 -2.34 -10.86 1.75
N ALA A 33 -3.33 -10.47 2.58
CA ALA A 33 -4.62 -11.12 2.62
C ALA A 33 -5.38 -10.99 1.29
N GLY A 34 -5.32 -9.82 0.64
CA GLY A 34 -5.92 -9.58 -0.67
C GLY A 34 -5.30 -10.45 -1.75
N ILE A 35 -3.96 -10.55 -1.82
CA ILE A 35 -3.27 -11.40 -2.80
C ILE A 35 -3.61 -12.88 -2.55
N ALA A 36 -3.52 -13.37 -1.32
CA ALA A 36 -3.88 -14.74 -0.98
C ALA A 36 -5.34 -15.06 -1.32
N GLY A 37 -6.26 -14.15 -0.98
CA GLY A 37 -7.69 -14.27 -1.30
C GLY A 37 -7.96 -14.30 -2.81
N THR A 38 -7.23 -13.54 -3.60
CA THR A 38 -7.35 -13.57 -5.08
C THR A 38 -6.94 -14.92 -5.64
N VAL A 39 -5.84 -15.50 -5.16
CA VAL A 39 -5.39 -16.83 -5.59
C VAL A 39 -6.42 -17.89 -5.22
N VAL A 40 -6.94 -17.87 -3.99
CA VAL A 40 -7.98 -18.81 -3.55
C VAL A 40 -9.27 -18.64 -4.35
N SER A 41 -9.68 -17.39 -4.65
CA SER A 41 -10.83 -17.10 -5.51
C SER A 41 -10.68 -17.70 -6.91
N ALA A 42 -9.49 -17.58 -7.51
CA ALA A 42 -9.20 -18.17 -8.81
C ALA A 42 -9.31 -19.70 -8.78
N VAL A 43 -8.76 -20.35 -7.75
CA VAL A 43 -8.89 -21.81 -7.58
C VAL A 43 -10.35 -22.24 -7.41
N LEU A 44 -11.14 -21.47 -6.64
CA LEU A 44 -12.57 -21.74 -6.48
C LEU A 44 -13.34 -21.58 -7.81
N ALA A 45 -13.01 -20.56 -8.59
CA ALA A 45 -13.60 -20.37 -9.92
C ALA A 45 -13.26 -21.52 -10.87
N CYS A 46 -12.00 -21.97 -10.90
CA CYS A 46 -11.60 -23.15 -11.69
C CYS A 46 -12.37 -24.42 -11.27
N LYS A 47 -12.52 -24.65 -9.97
CA LYS A 47 -13.33 -25.77 -9.45
C LYS A 47 -14.82 -25.63 -9.81
N ALA A 48 -15.36 -24.40 -9.80
CA ALA A 48 -16.72 -24.16 -10.23
C ALA A 48 -16.88 -24.51 -11.71
N THR A 49 -15.93 -24.10 -12.55
CA THR A 49 -15.98 -24.36 -14.00
C THR A 49 -16.07 -25.86 -14.34
N THR A 50 -15.42 -26.74 -13.56
CA THR A 50 -15.52 -28.19 -13.81
C THR A 50 -16.91 -28.77 -13.60
N LYS A 51 -17.78 -28.08 -12.81
CA LYS A 51 -19.16 -28.49 -12.58
C LYS A 51 -20.17 -27.85 -13.54
N VAL A 52 -19.72 -26.92 -14.38
CA VAL A 52 -20.61 -26.23 -15.34
C VAL A 52 -21.15 -27.22 -16.37
N ALA A 53 -20.30 -28.14 -16.84
CA ALA A 53 -20.71 -29.13 -17.84
C ALA A 53 -21.90 -29.98 -17.34
N GLU A 54 -21.87 -30.46 -16.10
CA GLU A 54 -22.96 -31.22 -15.48
C GLU A 54 -24.29 -30.43 -15.44
N ILE A 55 -24.22 -29.14 -15.06
CA ILE A 55 -25.41 -28.25 -15.02
C ILE A 55 -25.96 -28.04 -16.44
N LEU A 56 -25.07 -27.85 -17.42
CA LEU A 56 -25.50 -27.64 -18.81
C LEU A 56 -26.09 -28.88 -19.41
N ASP A 57 -25.54 -30.07 -19.13
CA ASP A 57 -26.09 -31.35 -19.62
C ASP A 57 -27.48 -31.61 -19.02
N GLU A 58 -27.66 -31.38 -17.70
CA GLU A 58 -28.99 -31.44 -17.06
C GLU A 58 -29.98 -30.46 -17.71
N THR A 59 -29.52 -29.23 -17.96
CA THR A 59 -30.35 -28.20 -18.60
C THR A 59 -30.75 -28.60 -20.01
N LYS A 60 -29.78 -29.13 -20.79
CA LYS A 60 -30.02 -29.58 -22.14
C LYS A 60 -31.07 -30.72 -22.18
N GLY A 61 -30.91 -31.73 -21.32
CA GLY A 61 -31.89 -32.83 -21.23
C GLY A 61 -33.29 -32.33 -20.89
N THR A 62 -33.43 -31.33 -20.03
CA THR A 62 -34.72 -30.72 -19.69
C THR A 62 -35.30 -29.95 -20.89
N LEU A 63 -34.46 -29.19 -21.61
CA LEU A 63 -34.90 -28.48 -22.81
C LEU A 63 -35.28 -29.40 -23.94
N ASP A 64 -34.58 -30.52 -24.15
CA ASP A 64 -34.93 -31.54 -25.15
C ASP A 64 -36.29 -32.16 -24.85
N THR A 65 -36.60 -32.45 -23.58
CA THR A 65 -37.93 -32.91 -23.14
C THR A 65 -39.04 -31.89 -23.40
N ILE A 66 -38.75 -30.60 -23.18
CA ILE A 66 -39.71 -29.50 -23.46
C ILE A 66 -39.96 -29.41 -24.96
N HIS A 67 -38.91 -29.50 -25.81
CA HIS A 67 -39.04 -29.44 -27.26
C HIS A 67 -39.84 -30.64 -27.79
N GLU A 68 -39.55 -31.85 -27.30
CA GLU A 68 -40.30 -33.04 -27.69
C GLU A 68 -41.78 -32.93 -27.28
N GLY A 69 -42.05 -32.37 -26.09
CA GLY A 69 -43.43 -32.12 -25.65
C GLY A 69 -44.18 -31.08 -26.48
N MET A 70 -43.48 -30.05 -26.98
CA MET A 70 -44.06 -29.07 -27.89
C MET A 70 -44.36 -29.67 -29.29
N GLU A 71 -43.53 -30.62 -29.75
CA GLU A 71 -43.75 -31.30 -31.04
C GLU A 71 -44.84 -32.36 -30.96
N THR A 72 -44.89 -33.13 -29.88
CA THR A 72 -45.87 -34.22 -29.68
C THR A 72 -47.20 -33.72 -29.13
N GLY A 73 -47.27 -32.51 -28.59
CA GLY A 73 -48.47 -31.94 -27.98
C GLY A 73 -48.82 -32.54 -26.61
N ALA A 74 -47.93 -33.37 -26.01
CA ALA A 74 -48.14 -33.99 -24.72
C ALA A 74 -46.83 -34.25 -23.96
N ILE A 75 -46.81 -34.05 -22.67
CA ILE A 75 -45.75 -34.48 -21.75
C ILE A 75 -46.39 -35.36 -20.66
N ASN A 76 -45.83 -36.55 -20.43
CA ASN A 76 -46.33 -37.49 -19.44
C ASN A 76 -47.85 -37.79 -19.52
N GLY A 77 -48.41 -37.78 -20.74
CA GLY A 77 -49.84 -38.05 -20.94
C GLY A 77 -50.78 -36.90 -20.67
N GLN A 78 -50.25 -35.69 -20.42
CA GLN A 78 -50.98 -34.42 -20.28
C GLN A 78 -50.80 -33.59 -21.55
N GLU A 79 -51.88 -32.89 -21.95
CA GLU A 79 -51.83 -31.96 -23.09
C GLU A 79 -50.84 -30.83 -22.80
N TYR A 80 -49.89 -30.60 -23.75
CA TYR A 80 -48.82 -29.63 -23.59
C TYR A 80 -48.84 -28.65 -24.77
N THR A 81 -49.06 -27.37 -24.44
CA THR A 81 -49.17 -26.36 -25.47
C THR A 81 -47.84 -25.68 -25.77
N THR A 82 -47.70 -25.11 -26.97
CA THR A 82 -46.51 -24.34 -27.35
C THR A 82 -46.28 -23.14 -26.44
N GLU A 83 -47.33 -22.58 -25.82
CA GLU A 83 -47.22 -21.49 -24.86
C GLU A 83 -46.66 -21.97 -23.52
N ASP A 84 -47.02 -23.15 -23.07
CA ASP A 84 -46.48 -23.76 -21.84
C ASP A 84 -45.00 -24.09 -22.03
N GLY A 85 -44.63 -24.62 -23.20
CA GLY A 85 -43.23 -24.87 -23.54
C GLY A 85 -42.34 -23.62 -23.53
N LYS A 86 -42.86 -22.48 -23.99
CA LYS A 86 -42.16 -21.22 -23.92
C LYS A 86 -41.97 -20.73 -22.48
N LYS A 87 -42.98 -20.88 -21.64
CA LYS A 87 -42.90 -20.52 -20.19
C LYS A 87 -41.89 -21.38 -19.47
N ASP A 88 -41.98 -22.71 -19.69
CA ASP A 88 -41.06 -23.66 -19.04
C ASP A 88 -39.62 -23.47 -19.51
N THR A 89 -39.38 -23.16 -20.77
CA THR A 89 -38.06 -22.82 -21.30
C THR A 89 -37.47 -21.60 -20.55
N VAL A 90 -38.25 -20.54 -20.31
CA VAL A 90 -37.80 -19.37 -19.55
C VAL A 90 -37.47 -19.74 -18.12
N VAL A 91 -38.30 -20.58 -17.50
CA VAL A 91 -38.08 -21.08 -16.11
C VAL A 91 -36.81 -21.90 -16.04
N VAL A 92 -36.54 -22.80 -16.99
CA VAL A 92 -35.34 -23.62 -17.07
C VAL A 92 -34.10 -22.73 -17.20
N TYR A 93 -34.11 -21.74 -18.10
CA TYR A 93 -32.98 -20.81 -18.22
C TYR A 93 -32.75 -19.98 -16.91
N ALA A 94 -33.83 -19.52 -16.28
CA ALA A 94 -33.71 -18.80 -15.01
C ALA A 94 -33.14 -19.68 -13.90
N GLN A 95 -33.57 -20.95 -13.79
CA GLN A 95 -33.04 -21.93 -12.84
C GLN A 95 -31.58 -22.25 -13.09
N THR A 96 -31.21 -22.45 -14.37
CA THR A 96 -29.82 -22.70 -14.77
C THR A 96 -28.94 -21.51 -14.43
N GLY A 97 -29.38 -20.28 -14.73
CA GLY A 97 -28.67 -19.07 -14.35
C GLY A 97 -28.48 -18.95 -12.82
N MET A 98 -29.51 -19.33 -12.05
CA MET A 98 -29.40 -19.35 -10.57
C MET A 98 -28.46 -20.44 -10.07
N LYS A 99 -28.45 -21.64 -10.67
CA LYS A 99 -27.50 -22.72 -10.35
C LYS A 99 -26.05 -22.25 -10.60
N LEU A 100 -25.81 -21.66 -11.76
CA LEU A 100 -24.49 -21.08 -12.12
C LEU A 100 -24.09 -19.94 -11.17
N ALA A 101 -25.02 -19.02 -10.86
CA ALA A 101 -24.75 -17.92 -9.94
C ALA A 101 -24.37 -18.46 -8.54
N LYS A 102 -25.08 -19.44 -8.00
CA LYS A 102 -24.73 -20.09 -6.73
C LYS A 102 -23.37 -20.80 -6.77
N LEU A 103 -23.04 -21.41 -7.89
CA LEU A 103 -21.79 -22.13 -8.08
C LEU A 103 -20.58 -21.17 -8.05
N TYR A 104 -20.67 -20.01 -8.69
CA TYR A 104 -19.61 -19.02 -8.74
C TYR A 104 -19.63 -18.02 -7.58
N ALA A 105 -20.74 -17.91 -6.83
CA ALA A 105 -20.89 -16.94 -5.73
C ALA A 105 -19.72 -16.93 -4.75
N PRO A 106 -19.20 -18.05 -4.23
CA PRO A 106 -18.08 -18.03 -3.29
C PRO A 106 -16.80 -17.42 -3.89
N ALA A 107 -16.51 -17.73 -5.16
CA ALA A 107 -15.35 -17.19 -5.86
C ALA A 107 -15.50 -15.69 -6.10
N ILE A 108 -16.67 -15.23 -6.54
CA ILE A 108 -16.95 -13.80 -6.81
C ILE A 108 -16.87 -12.99 -5.52
N ILE A 109 -17.51 -13.46 -4.43
CA ILE A 109 -17.50 -12.77 -3.14
C ILE A 109 -16.06 -12.65 -2.60
N LEU A 110 -15.31 -13.75 -2.61
CA LEU A 110 -13.93 -13.74 -2.14
C LEU A 110 -13.03 -12.86 -3.01
N GLY A 111 -13.19 -12.92 -4.33
CA GLY A 111 -12.43 -12.09 -5.27
C GLY A 111 -12.70 -10.60 -5.10
N THR A 112 -13.97 -10.20 -4.95
CA THR A 112 -14.32 -8.80 -4.72
C THR A 112 -13.82 -8.27 -3.39
N LEU A 113 -13.91 -9.06 -2.31
CA LEU A 113 -13.35 -8.71 -1.01
C LEU A 113 -11.83 -8.57 -1.06
N SER A 114 -11.15 -9.45 -1.80
CA SER A 114 -9.69 -9.42 -1.97
C SER A 114 -9.23 -8.15 -2.70
N ILE A 115 -9.86 -7.82 -3.82
CA ILE A 115 -9.57 -6.60 -4.57
C ILE A 115 -9.85 -5.35 -3.71
N THR A 116 -10.97 -5.32 -3.00
CA THR A 116 -11.33 -4.21 -2.12
C THR A 116 -10.29 -4.04 -1.00
N SER A 117 -9.76 -5.13 -0.44
CA SER A 117 -8.70 -5.09 0.57
C SER A 117 -7.41 -4.46 0.04
N ILE A 118 -6.99 -4.80 -1.19
CA ILE A 118 -5.81 -4.23 -1.83
C ILE A 118 -6.00 -2.72 -2.07
N LEU A 119 -7.16 -2.33 -2.59
CA LEU A 119 -7.49 -0.91 -2.83
C LEU A 119 -7.54 -0.10 -1.53
N ALA A 120 -8.13 -0.67 -0.47
CA ALA A 120 -8.17 -0.04 0.85
C ALA A 120 -6.75 0.16 1.42
N SER A 121 -5.87 -0.84 1.28
CA SER A 121 -4.48 -0.74 1.68
C SER A 121 -3.76 0.40 0.97
N ASN A 122 -3.88 0.47 -0.36
CA ASN A 122 -3.27 1.53 -1.17
C ASN A 122 -3.76 2.93 -0.72
N ASN A 123 -5.05 3.08 -0.44
CA ASN A 123 -5.60 4.35 0.05
C ASN A 123 -5.03 4.74 1.42
N ILE A 124 -4.85 3.77 2.33
CA ILE A 124 -4.21 4.01 3.63
C ILE A 124 -2.76 4.47 3.45
N LEU A 125 -1.97 3.81 2.60
CA LEU A 125 -0.59 4.16 2.32
C LEU A 125 -0.48 5.56 1.70
N ARG A 126 -1.34 5.87 0.73
CA ARG A 126 -1.39 7.19 0.11
C ARG A 126 -1.66 8.31 1.14
N LYS A 127 -2.64 8.10 2.04
CA LYS A 127 -2.92 9.06 3.11
C LYS A 127 -1.74 9.25 4.06
N ARG A 128 -1.01 8.18 4.39
CA ARG A 128 0.21 8.25 5.22
C ARG A 128 1.33 9.02 4.53
N ASN A 129 1.54 8.79 3.24
CA ASN A 129 2.56 9.51 2.47
C ASN A 129 2.25 11.01 2.37
N VAL A 130 0.99 11.38 2.14
CA VAL A 130 0.56 12.79 2.14
C VAL A 130 0.78 13.43 3.52
N ALA A 131 0.44 12.73 4.61
CA ALA A 131 0.65 13.24 5.96
C ALA A 131 2.15 13.43 6.28
N LEU A 132 3.01 12.49 5.84
CA LEU A 132 4.46 12.63 5.96
C LEU A 132 4.98 13.83 5.16
N GLY A 133 4.54 13.99 3.92
CA GLY A 133 4.91 15.15 3.09
C GLY A 133 4.52 16.47 3.74
N ALA A 134 3.32 16.56 4.31
CA ALA A 134 2.89 17.74 5.04
C ALA A 134 3.74 18.01 6.30
N ALA A 135 4.12 16.96 7.03
CA ALA A 135 5.00 17.08 8.19
C ALA A 135 6.40 17.58 7.79
N TYR A 136 6.97 17.04 6.71
CA TYR A 136 8.25 17.54 6.18
C TYR A 136 8.17 19.00 5.75
N ALA A 137 7.10 19.40 5.05
CA ALA A 137 6.91 20.78 4.64
C ALA A 137 6.78 21.73 5.85
N ALA A 138 6.10 21.31 6.92
CA ALA A 138 5.98 22.08 8.15
C ALA A 138 7.34 22.25 8.86
N ILE A 139 8.14 21.17 8.92
CA ILE A 139 9.50 21.22 9.50
C ILE A 139 10.40 22.14 8.66
N ASP A 140 10.39 22.01 7.34
CA ASP A 140 11.20 22.84 6.43
C ASP A 140 10.84 24.32 6.57
N LYS A 141 9.54 24.63 6.63
CA LYS A 141 9.06 25.99 6.89
C LYS A 141 9.57 26.52 8.22
N SER A 142 9.41 25.76 9.30
CA SER A 142 9.86 26.18 10.64
C SER A 142 11.38 26.38 10.69
N PHE A 143 12.12 25.51 9.99
CA PHE A 143 13.57 25.62 9.89
C PHE A 143 14.00 26.86 9.10
N LYS A 144 13.34 27.15 7.98
CA LYS A 144 13.56 28.40 7.21
C LYS A 144 13.27 29.64 8.02
N GLU A 145 12.18 29.67 8.78
CA GLU A 145 11.83 30.76 9.67
C GLU A 145 12.88 30.93 10.79
N TYR A 146 13.36 29.84 11.36
CA TYR A 146 14.45 29.87 12.35
C TYR A 146 15.72 30.45 11.75
N ARG A 147 16.13 29.99 10.57
CA ARG A 147 17.31 30.51 9.85
C ARG A 147 17.16 31.99 9.52
N GLY A 148 15.97 32.44 9.10
CA GLY A 148 15.69 33.85 8.86
C GLY A 148 15.99 34.70 10.10
N ARG A 149 15.55 34.27 11.28
CA ARG A 149 15.86 34.94 12.55
C ARG A 149 17.35 34.92 12.91
N VAL A 150 18.07 33.86 12.57
CA VAL A 150 19.53 33.78 12.77
C VAL A 150 20.25 34.77 11.87
N ILE A 151 19.88 34.82 10.59
CA ILE A 151 20.46 35.76 9.62
C ILE A 151 20.19 37.21 10.03
N GLU A 152 18.97 37.53 10.43
CA GLU A 152 18.57 38.90 10.87
C GLU A 152 19.37 39.34 12.10
N ARG A 153 19.65 38.45 13.03
CA ARG A 153 20.29 38.79 14.30
C ARG A 153 21.80 38.71 14.27
N PHE A 154 22.37 37.77 13.52
CA PHE A 154 23.80 37.43 13.54
C PHE A 154 24.50 37.56 12.19
N GLY A 155 23.77 37.78 11.11
CA GLY A 155 24.29 37.86 9.75
C GLY A 155 24.40 36.53 9.03
N GLU A 156 24.54 36.60 7.70
CA GLU A 156 24.55 35.45 6.80
C GLU A 156 25.77 34.53 6.97
N GLN A 157 26.92 35.13 7.39
CA GLN A 157 28.15 34.36 7.67
C GLN A 157 27.94 33.37 8.80
N VAL A 158 27.29 33.81 9.89
CA VAL A 158 27.06 32.94 11.06
C VAL A 158 26.05 31.84 10.73
N ASP A 159 25.00 32.13 9.94
CA ASP A 159 24.09 31.09 9.47
C ASP A 159 24.82 30.04 8.62
N THR A 160 25.73 30.46 7.75
CA THR A 160 26.55 29.56 6.93
C THR A 160 27.49 28.71 7.78
N GLU A 161 28.15 29.32 8.76
CA GLU A 161 29.02 28.59 9.70
C GLU A 161 28.27 27.55 10.51
N LEU A 162 27.08 27.89 11.01
CA LEU A 162 26.21 26.99 11.75
C LEU A 162 25.65 25.87 10.86
N LYS A 163 25.22 26.21 9.66
CA LYS A 163 24.65 25.26 8.69
C LYS A 163 25.65 24.16 8.29
N TYR A 164 26.89 24.55 8.03
CA TYR A 164 27.92 23.64 7.57
C TYR A 164 28.87 23.17 8.69
N GLY A 165 28.62 23.57 9.92
CA GLY A 165 29.46 23.23 11.07
C GLY A 165 30.91 23.69 10.89
N ILE A 166 31.09 24.88 10.27
CA ILE A 166 32.42 25.41 9.98
C ILE A 166 33.13 25.75 11.28
N LYS A 167 34.30 25.18 11.47
CA LYS A 167 35.15 25.42 12.65
C LYS A 167 36.51 25.91 12.22
N ALA A 168 37.07 26.83 12.98
CA ALA A 168 38.44 27.27 12.80
C ALA A 168 39.40 26.15 13.15
N LYS A 169 40.15 25.62 12.20
CA LYS A 169 41.18 24.62 12.40
C LYS A 169 42.57 25.24 12.16
N LYS A 170 43.45 25.06 13.11
CA LYS A 170 44.82 25.55 12.99
C LYS A 170 45.65 24.50 12.25
N PHE A 171 46.23 24.89 11.12
CA PHE A 171 47.20 24.09 10.39
C PHE A 171 48.58 24.71 10.57
N GLU A 172 49.58 23.85 10.68
CA GLU A 172 51.02 24.27 10.65
C GLU A 172 51.47 24.18 9.20
N GLU A 173 51.78 25.34 8.60
CA GLU A 173 52.30 25.45 7.25
C GLU A 173 53.80 25.82 7.38
N ILE A 174 54.65 25.18 6.57
CA ILE A 174 56.09 25.48 6.53
C ILE A 174 56.27 26.56 5.47
N GLU A 175 56.49 27.79 5.89
CA GLU A 175 56.87 28.88 4.97
C GLU A 175 58.41 28.93 4.91
N VAL A 176 58.96 28.87 3.72
CA VAL A 176 60.40 29.08 3.47
C VAL A 176 60.65 30.56 3.25
N ASP A 177 61.40 31.17 4.11
CA ASP A 177 61.76 32.59 3.99
C ASP A 177 62.62 32.80 2.72
N PRO A 178 62.15 33.66 1.77
CA PRO A 178 62.83 33.83 0.47
C PRO A 178 64.22 34.49 0.55
N GLU A 179 64.53 35.19 1.68
CA GLU A 179 65.82 35.84 1.84
C GLU A 179 66.88 34.98 2.57
N THR A 180 66.41 34.10 3.47
CA THR A 180 67.33 33.34 4.33
C THR A 180 67.30 31.84 4.06
N GLY A 181 66.33 31.30 3.27
CA GLY A 181 66.18 29.88 2.96
C GLY A 181 65.83 29.02 4.19
N LYS A 182 65.47 29.64 5.30
CA LYS A 182 65.10 28.89 6.55
C LYS A 182 63.64 28.59 6.61
N GLU A 183 63.31 27.34 6.90
CA GLU A 183 61.95 26.91 7.14
C GLU A 183 61.40 27.49 8.48
N LYS A 184 60.27 28.19 8.39
CA LYS A 184 59.58 28.72 9.55
C LYS A 184 58.17 28.09 9.63
N LYS A 185 57.86 27.46 10.73
CA LYS A 185 56.49 26.94 10.95
C LYS A 185 55.56 28.09 11.29
N VAL A 186 54.62 28.39 10.39
CA VAL A 186 53.58 29.39 10.60
C VAL A 186 52.26 28.70 10.90
N LYS A 187 51.60 29.09 11.96
CA LYS A 187 50.24 28.57 12.29
C LYS A 187 49.21 29.38 11.54
N LYS A 188 48.62 28.78 10.52
CA LYS A 188 47.54 29.39 9.73
C LYS A 188 46.19 28.84 10.20
N THR A 189 45.25 29.72 10.47
CA THR A 189 43.90 29.34 10.85
C THR A 189 43.05 29.29 9.60
N VAL A 190 42.51 28.14 9.25
CA VAL A 190 41.63 27.93 8.10
C VAL A 190 40.27 27.47 8.61
N MET A 191 39.21 28.03 8.03
CA MET A 191 37.83 27.63 8.31
C MET A 191 37.53 26.34 7.54
N VAL A 192 37.23 25.27 8.24
CA VAL A 192 36.99 23.94 7.67
C VAL A 192 35.61 23.47 8.09
N ALA A 193 34.83 22.97 7.12
CA ALA A 193 33.54 22.35 7.38
C ALA A 193 33.72 21.01 8.09
N ASP A 194 32.86 20.71 9.08
CA ASP A 194 32.91 19.45 9.80
C ASP A 194 32.40 18.30 8.91
N PRO A 195 33.24 17.30 8.58
CA PRO A 195 32.88 16.22 7.67
C PRO A 195 31.71 15.35 8.24
N ASN A 196 31.51 15.32 9.54
CA ASN A 196 30.43 14.55 10.16
C ASN A 196 29.06 15.24 10.02
N LEU A 197 29.02 16.55 9.81
CA LEU A 197 27.78 17.33 9.59
C LEU A 197 27.42 17.48 8.11
N GLN A 198 28.38 17.23 7.20
CA GLN A 198 28.16 17.34 5.76
C GLN A 198 27.24 16.27 5.17
N SER A 199 27.12 15.08 5.80
CA SER A 199 26.38 13.95 5.25
C SER A 199 24.89 14.23 5.02
N LEU A 200 24.25 15.00 5.89
CA LEU A 200 22.82 15.33 5.79
C LEU A 200 22.53 16.51 4.85
N SER A 201 23.45 17.46 4.72
CA SER A 201 23.27 18.66 3.89
C SER A 201 23.62 18.43 2.41
N LEU A 202 24.60 17.58 2.11
CA LEU A 202 25.04 17.28 0.72
C LEU A 202 24.10 16.31 0.02
N ILE A 203 23.45 15.39 0.73
CA ILE A 203 22.47 14.45 0.17
C ILE A 203 21.28 15.21 -0.43
N HIS A 204 20.83 16.30 0.20
CA HIS A 204 19.70 17.10 -0.31
C HIS A 204 20.05 18.03 -1.48
N ILE A 205 21.33 18.30 -1.73
CA ILE A 205 21.76 19.14 -2.87
C ILE A 205 21.93 18.33 -4.15
N SER A 206 22.25 17.03 -4.05
CA SER A 206 22.50 16.15 -5.21
C SER A 206 21.27 15.37 -5.68
N GLU A 207 20.21 15.23 -4.85
CA GLU A 207 19.00 14.46 -5.20
C GLU A 207 17.98 15.14 -6.12
N PRO A 208 17.78 16.47 -6.14
CA PRO A 208 16.79 17.07 -7.03
C PRO A 208 17.07 16.88 -8.52
N THR A 209 18.33 16.64 -8.90
CA THR A 209 18.71 16.43 -10.30
C THR A 209 18.41 15.02 -10.81
N ARG A 210 18.28 14.03 -9.92
CA ARG A 210 18.01 12.63 -10.31
C ARG A 210 16.51 12.31 -10.44
N GLN A 211 15.64 13.08 -9.80
CA GLN A 211 14.18 12.89 -9.89
C GLN A 211 13.53 13.61 -11.08
N ALA A 212 14.27 14.45 -11.80
CA ALA A 212 13.79 15.16 -12.99
C ALA A 212 14.03 14.38 -14.30
N GLU A 213 14.70 13.22 -14.25
CA GLU A 213 15.01 12.38 -15.43
C GLU A 213 14.27 11.04 -15.48
N ILE A 214 13.22 10.86 -14.67
CA ILE A 214 12.26 9.75 -14.77
C ILE A 214 10.86 10.32 -14.96
#